data_7936dee6e3b330fbea226f8cc2b09e27
#
_entry.id   7936dee6e3b330fbea226f8cc2b09e27
#
_cell.length_a   1.000
_cell.length_b   1.000
_cell.length_c   1.000
_cell.angle_alpha   90.00
_cell.angle_beta   90.00
_cell.angle_gamma   90.00
#
_symmetry.space_group_name_H-M   'P 1'
#
loop_
_entity.id
_entity.type
_entity.pdbx_description
1 polymer ?
#
loop_
_entity_poly.entity_id
_entity_poly.type
_entity_poly.pdbx_seq_one_letter_code
_entity_poly.pdbx_strand_id
1 'polypeptide(L)'
;VGAEEFAVIGHHSHSHGYLIDKDDNFFISDIEKANEIFLKNLGYIPNLFSYPFGEYSKFMRDYISQNFDFAFGQHSGVIDLNKDKFELPRFPINENYGELKRFRSIINSFPLEYEQLLPIEKKLSIENNPPNFQVKFFNEQTNLNNINCYSNELDIWERSNTTLNDNTLTINFRGPFVPRRGRINCSLNDNGKWRWFGVQF
;
A
#
# COMPACT_ATOMS: atom_id res chain seq x y z
N VAL A 1 -19.62 13.19 -14.87
CA VAL A 1 -19.18 12.32 -13.77
C VAL A 1 -19.07 13.12 -12.48
N GLY A 2 -18.39 14.28 -12.46
CA GLY A 2 -18.21 15.08 -11.23
C GLY A 2 -19.47 15.68 -10.62
N ALA A 3 -20.61 15.61 -11.31
CA ALA A 3 -21.90 16.08 -10.81
C ALA A 3 -22.81 14.91 -10.32
N GLU A 4 -22.34 13.67 -10.41
CA GLU A 4 -23.12 12.50 -10.00
C GLU A 4 -23.00 12.29 -8.49
N GLU A 5 -24.11 12.03 -7.83
CA GLU A 5 -24.21 11.84 -6.37
C GLU A 5 -23.33 10.69 -5.85
N PHE A 6 -23.09 9.68 -6.69
CA PHE A 6 -22.35 8.46 -6.31
C PHE A 6 -20.93 8.41 -6.87
N ALA A 7 -20.44 9.49 -7.49
CA ALA A 7 -19.11 9.54 -8.10
C ALA A 7 -18.24 10.59 -7.41
N VAL A 8 -17.06 10.17 -6.95
CA VAL A 8 -16.04 11.06 -6.37
C VAL A 8 -14.84 11.06 -7.29
N ILE A 9 -14.37 12.24 -7.68
CA ILE A 9 -13.14 12.39 -8.45
C ILE A 9 -11.97 12.44 -7.47
N GLY A 10 -10.96 11.59 -7.70
CA GLY A 10 -9.69 11.59 -6.98
C GLY A 10 -8.56 12.13 -7.84
N HIS A 11 -7.49 12.59 -7.19
CA HIS A 11 -6.27 13.05 -7.82
C HIS A 11 -5.34 11.86 -8.14
N HIS A 12 -4.66 11.92 -9.30
CA HIS A 12 -3.76 10.82 -9.72
C HIS A 12 -2.53 11.35 -10.47
N SER A 13 -1.95 12.47 -10.03
CA SER A 13 -0.85 13.20 -10.66
C SER A 13 -1.22 13.83 -12.01
N HIS A 14 -0.29 14.53 -12.62
CA HIS A 14 -0.43 15.09 -13.97
C HIS A 14 0.09 14.12 -15.04
N SER A 15 1.33 13.64 -14.87
CA SER A 15 2.01 12.86 -15.90
C SER A 15 1.69 11.36 -15.88
N HIS A 16 1.18 10.84 -14.76
CA HIS A 16 1.06 9.40 -14.51
C HIS A 16 2.39 8.64 -14.75
N GLY A 17 3.52 9.32 -14.54
CA GLY A 17 4.85 8.73 -14.68
C GLY A 17 5.29 7.93 -13.44
N TYR A 18 6.47 7.33 -13.53
CA TYR A 18 7.15 6.73 -12.37
C TYR A 18 7.78 7.84 -11.52
N LEU A 19 6.93 8.49 -10.72
CA LEU A 19 7.32 9.67 -9.93
C LEU A 19 8.36 9.34 -8.87
N ILE A 20 8.39 8.11 -8.39
CA ILE A 20 9.38 7.62 -7.42
C ILE A 20 10.82 7.68 -7.95
N ASP A 21 11.01 7.66 -9.27
CA ASP A 21 12.33 7.77 -9.92
C ASP A 21 12.78 9.21 -10.14
N LYS A 22 11.89 10.16 -9.90
CA LYS A 22 12.15 11.59 -10.09
C LYS A 22 12.64 12.21 -8.79
N ASP A 23 13.22 13.40 -8.91
CA ASP A 23 13.54 14.20 -7.74
C ASP A 23 12.28 14.83 -7.13
N ASP A 24 12.42 15.29 -5.88
CA ASP A 24 11.32 15.83 -5.09
C ASP A 24 10.67 17.07 -5.74
N ASN A 25 11.44 17.93 -6.40
CA ASN A 25 10.92 19.13 -7.07
C ASN A 25 10.08 18.76 -8.28
N PHE A 26 10.50 17.73 -9.04
CA PHE A 26 9.69 17.23 -10.16
C PHE A 26 8.36 16.68 -9.64
N PHE A 27 8.37 15.91 -8.57
CA PHE A 27 7.15 15.37 -7.95
C PHE A 27 6.18 16.50 -7.56
N ILE A 28 6.67 17.50 -6.82
CA ILE A 28 5.86 18.66 -6.40
C ILE A 28 5.27 19.36 -7.64
N SER A 29 6.10 19.69 -8.63
CA SER A 29 5.65 20.37 -9.86
C SER A 29 4.61 19.57 -10.64
N ASP A 30 4.70 18.23 -10.64
CA ASP A 30 3.73 17.36 -11.31
C ASP A 30 2.36 17.41 -10.62
N ILE A 31 2.35 17.42 -9.27
CA ILE A 31 1.11 17.58 -8.50
C ILE A 31 0.50 18.97 -8.70
N GLU A 32 1.30 20.04 -8.65
CA GLU A 32 0.85 21.42 -8.85
C GLU A 32 0.21 21.63 -10.23
N LYS A 33 0.82 21.09 -11.29
CA LYS A 33 0.24 21.13 -12.64
C LYS A 33 -1.13 20.44 -12.72
N ALA A 34 -1.29 19.31 -12.05
CA ALA A 34 -2.58 18.65 -11.98
C ALA A 34 -3.60 19.50 -11.21
N ASN A 35 -3.19 20.12 -10.09
CA ASN A 35 -4.03 21.03 -9.31
C ASN A 35 -4.56 22.20 -10.15
N GLU A 36 -3.71 22.83 -10.96
CA GLU A 36 -4.12 23.90 -11.87
C GLU A 36 -5.19 23.42 -12.87
N ILE A 37 -5.03 22.21 -13.42
CA ILE A 37 -5.99 21.62 -14.35
C ILE A 37 -7.32 21.33 -13.65
N PHE A 38 -7.29 20.80 -12.43
CA PHE A 38 -8.48 20.54 -11.64
C PHE A 38 -9.23 21.84 -11.32
N LEU A 39 -8.54 22.85 -10.83
CA LEU A 39 -9.12 24.16 -10.55
C LEU A 39 -9.75 24.78 -11.80
N LYS A 40 -9.06 24.72 -12.94
CA LYS A 40 -9.55 25.26 -14.21
C LYS A 40 -10.81 24.57 -14.70
N ASN A 41 -10.89 23.23 -14.58
CA ASN A 41 -11.97 22.46 -15.23
C ASN A 41 -13.10 22.09 -14.25
N LEU A 42 -12.82 21.95 -12.97
CA LEU A 42 -13.81 21.53 -11.96
C LEU A 42 -14.11 22.62 -10.92
N GLY A 43 -13.26 23.64 -10.80
CA GLY A 43 -13.39 24.67 -9.77
C GLY A 43 -12.91 24.26 -8.38
N TYR A 44 -12.37 23.06 -8.22
CA TYR A 44 -11.82 22.56 -6.95
C TYR A 44 -10.67 21.58 -7.21
N ILE A 45 -9.86 21.33 -6.16
CA ILE A 45 -8.85 20.28 -6.14
C ILE A 45 -9.44 19.07 -5.40
N PRO A 46 -9.39 17.84 -5.99
CA PRO A 46 -9.80 16.63 -5.29
C PRO A 46 -8.98 16.39 -4.03
N ASN A 47 -9.62 15.96 -2.96
CA ASN A 47 -8.97 15.73 -1.67
C ASN A 47 -8.52 14.27 -1.44
N LEU A 48 -8.79 13.38 -2.39
CA LEU A 48 -8.31 12.00 -2.39
C LEU A 48 -7.18 11.85 -3.40
N PHE A 49 -6.10 11.18 -3.01
CA PHE A 49 -4.95 10.92 -3.87
C PHE A 49 -4.76 9.42 -4.11
N SER A 50 -4.31 9.04 -5.30
CA SER A 50 -3.85 7.69 -5.60
C SER A 50 -2.48 7.78 -6.25
N TYR A 51 -1.48 7.10 -5.65
CA TYR A 51 -0.12 7.10 -6.20
C TYR A 51 -0.10 6.39 -7.55
N PRO A 52 0.48 6.99 -8.62
CA PRO A 52 0.76 6.28 -9.86
C PRO A 52 1.55 5.00 -9.59
N PHE A 53 1.10 3.90 -10.15
CA PHE A 53 1.62 2.55 -9.91
C PHE A 53 1.59 2.07 -8.45
N GLY A 54 1.06 2.90 -7.54
CA GLY A 54 1.07 2.65 -6.11
C GLY A 54 2.43 2.85 -5.45
N GLU A 55 3.40 3.41 -6.15
CA GLU A 55 4.78 3.62 -5.71
C GLU A 55 4.94 5.00 -5.06
N TYR A 56 5.60 5.05 -3.91
CA TYR A 56 5.87 6.29 -3.19
C TYR A 56 7.10 6.15 -2.27
N SER A 57 7.79 7.26 -2.09
CA SER A 57 8.81 7.43 -1.05
C SER A 57 8.20 8.05 0.21
N LYS A 58 8.95 8.02 1.31
CA LYS A 58 8.56 8.74 2.52
C LYS A 58 8.34 10.24 2.24
N PHE A 59 9.18 10.88 1.42
CA PHE A 59 9.02 12.28 1.04
C PHE A 59 7.68 12.51 0.32
N MET A 60 7.37 11.71 -0.69
CA MET A 60 6.11 11.82 -1.44
C MET A 60 4.90 11.66 -0.52
N ARG A 61 4.93 10.65 0.35
CA ARG A 61 3.89 10.41 1.35
C ARG A 61 3.72 11.60 2.29
N ASP A 62 4.82 12.17 2.80
CA ASP A 62 4.78 13.31 3.71
C ASP A 62 4.23 14.57 3.01
N TYR A 63 4.61 14.83 1.75
CA TYR A 63 4.05 15.92 0.94
C TYR A 63 2.53 15.72 0.71
N ILE A 64 2.10 14.53 0.33
CA ILE A 64 0.69 14.22 0.09
C ILE A 64 -0.12 14.37 1.38
N SER A 65 0.43 14.02 2.54
CA SER A 65 -0.25 14.15 3.83
C SER A 65 -0.57 15.61 4.24
N GLN A 66 0.13 16.56 3.67
CA GLN A 66 -0.11 17.99 3.92
C GLN A 66 -1.14 18.61 2.97
N ASN A 67 -1.49 17.92 1.87
CA ASN A 67 -2.29 18.47 0.79
C ASN A 67 -3.57 17.70 0.50
N PHE A 68 -3.71 16.48 1.03
CA PHE A 68 -4.85 15.59 0.78
C PHE A 68 -5.36 14.98 2.08
N ASP A 69 -6.59 14.47 2.08
CA ASP A 69 -7.20 13.84 3.25
C ASP A 69 -6.81 12.36 3.36
N PHE A 70 -6.67 11.68 2.20
CA PHE A 70 -6.32 10.25 2.10
C PHE A 70 -5.50 9.98 0.85
N ALA A 71 -4.62 8.96 0.93
CA ALA A 71 -3.91 8.47 -0.24
C ALA A 71 -3.87 6.95 -0.33
N PHE A 72 -3.95 6.44 -1.56
CA PHE A 72 -4.06 5.01 -1.87
C PHE A 72 -2.85 4.51 -2.65
N GLY A 73 -2.24 3.44 -2.14
CA GLY A 73 -1.27 2.63 -2.88
C GLY A 73 -1.94 1.61 -3.80
N GLN A 74 -1.14 0.60 -4.26
CA GLN A 74 -1.65 -0.53 -5.05
C GLN A 74 -1.38 -1.90 -4.39
N HIS A 75 -0.97 -1.91 -3.14
CA HIS A 75 -0.83 -3.14 -2.37
C HIS A 75 -2.19 -3.62 -1.89
N SER A 76 -2.37 -4.95 -1.85
CA SER A 76 -3.58 -5.57 -1.36
C SER A 76 -3.62 -5.56 0.17
N GLY A 77 -4.76 -5.21 0.74
CA GLY A 77 -4.95 -5.20 2.18
C GLY A 77 -6.30 -4.63 2.58
N VAL A 78 -6.66 -4.78 3.82
CA VAL A 78 -7.85 -4.16 4.40
C VAL A 78 -7.46 -2.83 5.04
N ILE A 79 -8.25 -1.79 4.80
CA ILE A 79 -8.03 -0.48 5.39
C ILE A 79 -8.18 -0.58 6.92
N ASP A 80 -7.15 -0.12 7.63
CA ASP A 80 -7.15 0.09 9.07
C ASP A 80 -7.15 1.60 9.34
N LEU A 81 -8.24 2.10 9.90
CA LEU A 81 -8.41 3.54 10.17
C LEU A 81 -7.49 4.06 11.29
N ASN A 82 -6.85 3.16 12.04
CA ASN A 82 -5.86 3.50 13.07
C ASN A 82 -4.43 3.60 12.50
N LYS A 83 -4.27 3.33 11.19
CA LYS A 83 -2.98 3.40 10.49
C LYS A 83 -2.86 4.67 9.65
N ASP A 84 -1.75 4.74 8.94
CA ASP A 84 -1.44 5.86 8.07
C ASP A 84 -2.49 6.01 6.96
N LYS A 85 -3.14 7.15 6.93
CA LYS A 85 -4.17 7.48 5.94
C LYS A 85 -3.61 7.76 4.54
N PHE A 86 -2.28 7.84 4.43
CA PHE A 86 -1.58 8.16 3.20
C PHE A 86 -0.84 6.96 2.60
N GLU A 87 -1.11 5.77 3.14
CA GLU A 87 -0.61 4.48 2.65
C GLU A 87 -1.76 3.44 2.57
N LEU A 88 -2.97 3.86 2.22
CA LEU A 88 -4.14 3.00 2.23
C LEU A 88 -4.04 1.89 1.17
N PRO A 89 -4.30 0.65 1.55
CA PRO A 89 -4.34 -0.47 0.62
C PRO A 89 -5.63 -0.48 -0.20
N ARG A 90 -5.64 -1.27 -1.28
CA ARG A 90 -6.84 -1.56 -2.06
C ARG A 90 -6.74 -2.95 -2.69
N PHE A 91 -7.87 -3.66 -2.81
CA PHE A 91 -7.90 -4.90 -3.56
C PHE A 91 -8.23 -4.64 -5.03
N PRO A 92 -7.47 -5.19 -5.97
CA PRO A 92 -7.82 -5.11 -7.38
C PRO A 92 -9.08 -5.97 -7.66
N ILE A 93 -10.03 -5.37 -8.39
CA ILE A 93 -11.20 -6.06 -8.91
C ILE A 93 -11.20 -5.85 -10.43
N ASN A 94 -10.84 -6.86 -11.17
CA ASN A 94 -10.76 -6.87 -12.62
C ASN A 94 -11.10 -8.28 -13.15
N GLU A 95 -10.94 -8.52 -14.42
CA GLU A 95 -11.25 -9.83 -15.05
C GLU A 95 -10.54 -11.00 -14.37
N ASN A 96 -9.28 -10.84 -13.96
CA ASN A 96 -8.52 -11.90 -13.30
C ASN A 96 -8.83 -12.05 -11.81
N TYR A 97 -9.36 -11.01 -11.17
CA TYR A 97 -9.56 -10.92 -9.71
C TYR A 97 -11.00 -10.57 -9.31
N GLY A 98 -11.96 -10.69 -10.25
CA GLY A 98 -13.37 -10.31 -10.07
C GLY A 98 -14.30 -11.44 -9.68
N GLU A 99 -13.81 -12.65 -9.38
CA GLU A 99 -14.66 -13.76 -8.96
C GLU A 99 -15.49 -13.43 -7.72
N LEU A 100 -16.79 -13.75 -7.73
CA LEU A 100 -17.70 -13.48 -6.61
C LEU A 100 -17.26 -14.13 -5.30
N LYS A 101 -16.63 -15.31 -5.35
CA LYS A 101 -16.09 -15.99 -4.15
C LYS A 101 -14.98 -15.15 -3.52
N ARG A 102 -14.04 -14.66 -4.34
CA ARG A 102 -12.96 -13.77 -3.90
C ARG A 102 -13.51 -12.44 -3.39
N PHE A 103 -14.44 -11.81 -4.12
CA PHE A 103 -15.08 -10.57 -3.71
C PHE A 103 -15.73 -10.71 -2.32
N ARG A 104 -16.53 -11.76 -2.11
CA ARG A 104 -17.14 -12.05 -0.79
C ARG A 104 -16.09 -12.24 0.30
N SER A 105 -14.98 -12.91 0.01
CA SER A 105 -13.88 -13.06 0.97
C SER A 105 -13.29 -11.70 1.35
N ILE A 106 -13.00 -10.85 0.38
CA ILE A 106 -12.40 -9.54 0.58
C ILE A 106 -13.29 -8.63 1.43
N ILE A 107 -14.58 -8.48 1.08
CA ILE A 107 -15.49 -7.57 1.80
C ILE A 107 -15.82 -8.05 3.22
N ASN A 108 -15.53 -9.31 3.55
CA ASN A 108 -15.67 -9.87 4.89
C ASN A 108 -14.33 -10.02 5.62
N SER A 109 -13.25 -9.49 5.07
CA SER A 109 -11.94 -9.51 5.71
C SER A 109 -11.76 -8.32 6.65
N PHE A 110 -10.92 -8.49 7.66
CA PHE A 110 -10.57 -7.50 8.67
C PHE A 110 -9.11 -7.07 8.51
N PRO A 111 -8.72 -5.89 9.00
CA PRO A 111 -7.31 -5.54 9.07
C PRO A 111 -6.57 -6.53 9.98
N LEU A 112 -5.37 -6.92 9.58
CA LEU A 112 -4.41 -7.57 10.47
C LEU A 112 -3.63 -6.46 11.16
N GLU A 113 -4.11 -6.08 12.34
CA GLU A 113 -3.62 -4.94 13.09
C GLU A 113 -2.20 -5.19 13.61
N TYR A 114 -1.36 -4.16 13.57
CA TYR A 114 0.01 -4.19 14.08
C TYR A 114 0.36 -2.88 14.77
N GLU A 115 1.32 -2.91 15.68
CA GLU A 115 1.83 -1.71 16.37
C GLU A 115 2.77 -0.93 15.46
N GLN A 116 3.73 -1.59 14.81
CA GLN A 116 4.76 -0.99 13.97
C GLN A 116 5.07 -1.85 12.75
N LEU A 117 5.38 -1.20 11.63
CA LEU A 117 5.87 -1.84 10.41
C LEU A 117 7.12 -1.10 9.92
N LEU A 118 8.19 -1.86 9.66
CA LEU A 118 9.47 -1.36 9.14
C LEU A 118 9.81 -2.05 7.81
N PRO A 119 10.52 -1.36 6.91
CA PRO A 119 10.96 0.04 7.00
C PRO A 119 9.81 1.03 6.72
N ILE A 120 9.95 2.25 7.24
CA ILE A 120 9.03 3.36 6.93
C ILE A 120 9.22 3.81 5.47
N GLU A 121 10.49 3.90 5.01
CA GLU A 121 10.79 4.21 3.62
C GLU A 121 10.42 3.02 2.72
N LYS A 122 9.57 3.29 1.71
CA LYS A 122 9.13 2.27 0.75
C LYS A 122 9.95 2.28 -0.55
N LYS A 123 10.68 3.37 -0.81
CA LYS A 123 11.60 3.43 -1.94
C LYS A 123 12.84 2.58 -1.66
N LEU A 124 13.05 1.55 -2.45
CA LEU A 124 14.25 0.71 -2.36
C LEU A 124 15.41 1.37 -3.11
N SER A 125 16.59 1.23 -2.53
CA SER A 125 17.90 1.54 -3.16
C SER A 125 18.73 0.26 -3.27
N ILE A 126 19.89 0.35 -3.92
CA ILE A 126 20.81 -0.78 -4.02
C ILE A 126 21.27 -1.26 -2.62
N GLU A 127 21.43 -0.32 -1.68
CA GLU A 127 21.94 -0.64 -0.34
C GLU A 127 20.86 -1.23 0.59
N ASN A 128 19.58 -0.96 0.32
CA ASN A 128 18.48 -1.43 1.17
C ASN A 128 17.53 -2.43 0.49
N ASN A 129 18.00 -3.12 -0.56
CA ASN A 129 17.24 -4.14 -1.26
C ASN A 129 17.94 -5.51 -1.17
N PRO A 130 17.37 -6.51 -0.48
CA PRO A 130 16.03 -6.49 0.15
C PRO A 130 16.01 -5.66 1.44
N PRO A 131 14.84 -5.09 1.79
CA PRO A 131 14.70 -4.30 3.01
C PRO A 131 14.72 -5.17 4.27
N ASN A 132 15.12 -4.60 5.40
CA ASN A 132 14.95 -5.26 6.70
C ASN A 132 13.47 -5.12 7.12
N PHE A 133 12.64 -6.08 6.72
CA PHE A 133 11.21 -6.04 6.94
C PHE A 133 10.82 -6.66 8.26
N GLN A 134 10.15 -5.88 9.10
CA GLN A 134 9.63 -6.31 10.40
C GLN A 134 8.25 -5.75 10.66
N VAL A 135 7.40 -6.55 11.30
CA VAL A 135 6.09 -6.14 11.77
C VAL A 135 5.96 -6.53 13.23
N LYS A 136 5.76 -5.54 14.10
CA LYS A 136 5.47 -5.75 15.51
C LYS A 136 3.96 -5.69 15.73
N PHE A 137 3.39 -6.78 16.21
CA PHE A 137 1.96 -6.88 16.52
C PHE A 137 1.68 -6.45 17.96
N PHE A 138 0.43 -6.06 18.23
CA PHE A 138 -0.04 -5.83 19.59
C PHE A 138 -0.01 -7.12 20.42
N ASN A 139 0.18 -7.00 21.73
CA ASN A 139 0.28 -8.16 22.64
C ASN A 139 -1.02 -8.97 22.69
N GLU A 140 -2.16 -8.34 22.47
CA GLU A 140 -3.49 -8.96 22.45
C GLU A 140 -3.76 -9.76 21.17
N GLN A 141 -2.93 -9.60 20.14
CA GLN A 141 -3.10 -10.33 18.89
C GLN A 141 -2.79 -11.81 19.09
N THR A 142 -3.79 -12.64 18.91
CA THR A 142 -3.68 -14.11 19.08
C THR A 142 -3.40 -14.80 17.74
N ASN A 143 -3.00 -16.09 17.82
CA ASN A 143 -2.83 -16.95 16.65
C ASN A 143 -1.73 -16.51 15.64
N LEU A 144 -0.80 -15.66 16.05
CA LEU A 144 0.26 -15.13 15.17
C LEU A 144 1.10 -16.24 14.51
N ASN A 145 1.22 -17.42 15.13
CA ASN A 145 1.89 -18.58 14.55
C ASN A 145 1.24 -19.10 13.26
N ASN A 146 -0.01 -18.72 12.99
CA ASN A 146 -0.76 -19.10 11.80
C ASN A 146 -0.70 -18.04 10.69
N ILE A 147 0.13 -17.00 10.84
CA ILE A 147 0.34 -16.00 9.80
C ILE A 147 0.98 -16.65 8.58
N ASN A 148 0.41 -16.34 7.42
CA ASN A 148 0.98 -16.70 6.14
C ASN A 148 1.34 -15.42 5.38
N CYS A 149 2.61 -15.26 5.06
CA CYS A 149 3.10 -14.18 4.23
C CYS A 149 3.58 -14.72 2.88
N TYR A 150 3.37 -13.94 1.84
CA TYR A 150 3.85 -14.17 0.49
C TYR A 150 4.56 -12.91 0.01
N SER A 151 5.63 -13.07 -0.74
CA SER A 151 6.43 -11.98 -1.29
C SER A 151 6.98 -12.35 -2.67
N ASN A 152 7.33 -11.34 -3.47
CA ASN A 152 7.78 -11.54 -4.86
C ASN A 152 9.24 -11.13 -5.09
N GLU A 153 10.10 -11.30 -4.10
CA GLU A 153 11.53 -11.14 -4.32
C GLU A 153 12.02 -12.08 -5.45
N LEU A 154 13.05 -11.65 -6.17
CA LEU A 154 13.55 -12.35 -7.37
C LEU A 154 12.51 -12.49 -8.50
N ASP A 155 11.45 -11.66 -8.48
CA ASP A 155 10.28 -11.73 -9.39
C ASP A 155 9.51 -13.07 -9.31
N ILE A 156 9.62 -13.79 -8.18
CA ILE A 156 8.93 -15.07 -7.95
C ILE A 156 8.01 -14.94 -6.75
N TRP A 157 6.70 -15.04 -7.00
CA TRP A 157 5.68 -14.97 -5.95
C TRP A 157 5.59 -16.29 -5.19
N GLU A 158 6.14 -16.31 -3.97
CA GLU A 158 6.16 -17.51 -3.12
C GLU A 158 5.86 -17.19 -1.66
N ARG A 159 5.64 -18.24 -0.87
CA ARG A 159 5.51 -18.13 0.58
C ARG A 159 6.83 -17.64 1.17
N SER A 160 6.75 -16.56 1.96
CA SER A 160 7.91 -15.96 2.61
C SER A 160 8.44 -16.83 3.73
N ASN A 161 9.77 -16.84 3.91
CA ASN A 161 10.41 -17.42 5.08
C ASN A 161 10.30 -16.42 6.25
N THR A 162 9.51 -16.76 7.26
CA THR A 162 9.19 -15.88 8.38
C THR A 162 9.69 -16.41 9.70
N THR A 163 10.11 -15.49 10.58
CA THR A 163 10.43 -15.77 12.00
C THR A 163 9.54 -14.90 12.86
N LEU A 164 8.96 -15.48 13.90
CA LEU A 164 8.15 -14.76 14.89
C LEU A 164 8.80 -14.86 16.27
N ASN A 165 9.23 -13.71 16.81
CA ASN A 165 9.81 -13.59 18.15
C ASN A 165 9.11 -12.45 18.89
N ASP A 166 8.60 -12.71 20.07
CA ASP A 166 7.97 -11.70 20.93
C ASP A 166 7.01 -10.76 20.18
N ASN A 167 6.05 -11.34 19.43
CA ASN A 167 5.09 -10.63 18.58
C ASN A 167 5.71 -9.82 17.43
N THR A 168 6.99 -9.99 17.14
CA THR A 168 7.65 -9.38 15.99
C THR A 168 7.87 -10.41 14.89
N LEU A 169 7.20 -10.21 13.77
CA LEU A 169 7.37 -10.99 12.56
C LEU A 169 8.49 -10.37 11.73
N THR A 170 9.47 -11.17 11.36
CA THR A 170 10.54 -10.80 10.42
C THR A 170 10.40 -11.67 9.17
N ILE A 171 10.57 -11.08 7.99
CA ILE A 171 10.68 -11.83 6.73
C ILE A 171 12.15 -11.93 6.35
N ASN A 172 12.62 -13.16 6.18
CA ASN A 172 13.96 -13.45 5.67
C ASN A 172 13.86 -13.66 4.15
N PHE A 173 14.11 -12.62 3.39
CA PHE A 173 13.99 -12.66 1.93
C PHE A 173 15.06 -13.57 1.30
N ARG A 174 14.67 -14.25 0.22
CA ARG A 174 15.55 -15.12 -0.59
C ARG A 174 16.56 -14.32 -1.42
N GLY A 175 16.29 -13.03 -1.68
CA GLY A 175 17.10 -12.13 -2.47
C GLY A 175 16.43 -10.77 -2.66
N PRO A 176 17.00 -9.90 -3.49
CA PRO A 176 16.46 -8.57 -3.73
C PRO A 176 15.12 -8.63 -4.49
N PHE A 177 14.31 -7.60 -4.30
CA PHE A 177 13.20 -7.34 -5.19
C PHE A 177 13.71 -6.83 -6.53
N VAL A 178 13.19 -7.42 -7.60
CA VAL A 178 13.51 -6.96 -8.95
C VAL A 178 12.67 -5.72 -9.26
N PRO A 179 13.21 -4.66 -9.86
CA PRO A 179 12.41 -3.54 -10.32
C PRO A 179 11.34 -4.01 -11.33
N ARG A 180 10.09 -3.67 -11.16
CA ARG A 180 9.49 -2.80 -10.14
C ARG A 180 8.51 -3.58 -9.28
N ARG A 181 8.17 -3.00 -8.13
CA ARG A 181 7.13 -3.43 -7.22
C ARG A 181 7.45 -4.70 -6.44
N GLY A 182 8.32 -4.53 -5.47
CA GLY A 182 8.39 -5.47 -4.36
C GLY A 182 7.07 -5.47 -3.61
N ARG A 183 6.46 -6.65 -3.41
CA ARG A 183 5.19 -6.79 -2.71
C ARG A 183 5.25 -7.86 -1.66
N ILE A 184 4.57 -7.58 -0.55
CA ILE A 184 4.36 -8.52 0.54
C ILE A 184 2.87 -8.52 0.85
N ASN A 185 2.29 -9.71 0.99
CA ASN A 185 0.94 -9.90 1.50
C ASN A 185 0.97 -10.86 2.67
N CYS A 186 0.45 -10.46 3.82
CA CYS A 186 0.31 -11.30 4.99
C CYS A 186 -1.15 -11.46 5.37
N SER A 187 -1.56 -12.68 5.67
CA SER A 187 -2.91 -12.99 6.11
C SER A 187 -2.93 -13.98 7.25
N LEU A 188 -3.96 -13.87 8.07
CA LEU A 188 -4.23 -14.72 9.21
C LEU A 188 -5.70 -15.12 9.21
N ASN A 189 -5.98 -16.41 9.35
CA ASN A 189 -7.34 -16.87 9.66
C ASN A 189 -7.51 -16.93 11.18
N ASP A 190 -8.30 -16.01 11.69
CA ASP A 190 -8.65 -15.91 13.11
C ASP A 190 -10.08 -16.39 13.33
N ASN A 191 -10.24 -17.67 13.69
CA ASN A 191 -11.53 -18.31 13.97
C ASN A 191 -12.56 -18.13 12.82
N GLY A 192 -12.12 -18.33 11.58
CA GLY A 192 -12.95 -18.20 10.38
C GLY A 192 -13.02 -16.76 9.81
N LYS A 193 -12.44 -15.78 10.47
CA LYS A 193 -12.32 -14.40 10.00
C LYS A 193 -10.93 -14.20 9.40
N TRP A 194 -10.87 -13.83 8.15
CA TRP A 194 -9.62 -13.46 7.51
C TRP A 194 -9.19 -12.06 7.91
N ARG A 195 -7.94 -11.94 8.37
CA ARG A 195 -7.26 -10.67 8.61
C ARG A 195 -6.15 -10.50 7.58
N TRP A 196 -5.93 -9.27 7.13
CA TRP A 196 -5.01 -9.03 6.01
C TRP A 196 -4.32 -7.67 6.11
N PHE A 197 -3.01 -7.65 5.86
CA PHE A 197 -2.27 -6.45 5.46
C PHE A 197 -1.36 -6.75 4.26
N GLY A 198 -0.99 -5.72 3.52
CA GLY A 198 0.01 -5.80 2.48
C GLY A 198 0.92 -4.59 2.46
N VAL A 199 2.03 -4.72 1.78
CA VAL A 199 3.03 -3.66 1.59
C VAL A 199 3.54 -3.71 0.16
N GLN A 200 3.87 -2.54 -0.39
CA GLN A 200 4.57 -2.38 -1.66
C GLN A 200 5.82 -1.53 -1.44
N PHE A 201 6.91 -1.94 -2.10
CA PHE A 201 8.17 -1.24 -2.20
C PHE A 201 8.45 -0.81 -3.62
#